data_b4c1a0f9c53e5e0b6b1ab9fa6738990f
#
_entry.id   b4c1a0f9c53e5e0b6b1ab9fa6738990f
#
_cell.length_a   1.000
_cell.length_b   1.000
_cell.length_c   1.000
_cell.angle_alpha   90.00
_cell.angle_beta   90.00
_cell.angle_gamma   90.00
#
_symmetry.space_group_name_H-M   'P 1'
#
loop_
_entity.id
_entity.type
_entity.pdbx_description
1 polymer ?
#
loop_
_entity_poly.entity_id
_entity_poly.type
_entity_poly.pdbx_seq_one_letter_code
_entity_poly.pdbx_strand_id
1 'polypeptide(L)'
;MDSTVGLRVLGIDPGLTRCGLSIVQAGKGRTVIPVAVGVARTPYKSSMGDRLKELYEAITEWISEYNPDVVAMERLFERGEVSTVLHTAHAVGVLILAASQA
;
A
#
# COMPACT_ATOMS: atom_id res chain seq x y z
N MET A 1 3.51 -25.63 -16.58
CA MET A 1 3.30 -25.17 -15.17
C MET A 1 3.27 -23.65 -15.14
N ASP A 2 2.26 -23.10 -14.52
CA ASP A 2 2.14 -21.64 -14.39
C ASP A 2 3.08 -21.16 -13.29
N SER A 3 4.10 -20.38 -13.66
CA SER A 3 5.10 -19.86 -12.73
C SER A 3 4.56 -18.76 -11.80
N THR A 4 3.34 -18.25 -12.08
CA THR A 4 2.73 -17.21 -11.25
C THR A 4 1.88 -17.75 -10.10
N VAL A 5 1.60 -19.05 -10.08
CA VAL A 5 0.83 -19.67 -8.99
C VAL A 5 1.56 -19.45 -7.66
N GLY A 6 0.84 -18.92 -6.68
CA GLY A 6 1.40 -18.57 -5.38
C GLY A 6 1.98 -17.18 -5.28
N LEU A 7 2.10 -16.44 -6.40
CA LEU A 7 2.58 -15.05 -6.38
C LEU A 7 1.67 -14.20 -5.51
N ARG A 8 2.25 -13.50 -4.55
CA ARG A 8 1.52 -12.59 -3.68
C ARG A 8 1.74 -11.15 -4.08
N VAL A 9 0.66 -10.40 -4.12
CA VAL A 9 0.69 -8.97 -4.46
C VAL A 9 0.09 -8.19 -3.31
N LEU A 10 0.84 -7.18 -2.84
CA LEU A 10 0.32 -6.16 -1.95
C LEU A 10 -0.23 -5.04 -2.82
N GLY A 11 -1.54 -4.88 -2.83
CA GLY A 11 -2.21 -3.78 -3.51
C GLY A 11 -2.40 -2.60 -2.57
N ILE A 12 -2.04 -1.42 -3.02
CA ILE A 12 -2.13 -0.20 -2.22
C ILE A 12 -2.99 0.83 -2.94
N ASP A 13 -4.02 1.31 -2.25
CA ASP A 13 -4.77 2.50 -2.64
C ASP A 13 -4.24 3.65 -1.78
N PRO A 14 -3.33 4.48 -2.32
CA PRO A 14 -2.57 5.43 -1.50
C PRO A 14 -3.42 6.58 -0.97
N GLY A 15 -3.18 6.92 0.28
CA GLY A 15 -3.78 8.06 0.95
C GLY A 15 -3.09 8.30 2.27
N LEU A 16 -3.09 9.54 2.75
CA LEU A 16 -2.47 9.88 4.01
C LEU A 16 -3.38 9.59 5.19
N THR A 17 -4.65 9.96 5.11
CA THR A 17 -5.62 9.72 6.18
C THR A 17 -6.09 8.27 6.17
N ARG A 18 -6.30 7.72 4.98
CA ARG A 18 -6.74 6.35 4.78
C ARG A 18 -5.95 5.75 3.62
N CYS A 19 -5.20 4.73 3.90
CA CYS A 19 -4.44 3.99 2.89
C CYS A 19 -5.02 2.57 2.81
N GLY A 20 -5.65 2.24 1.71
CA GLY A 20 -6.22 0.91 1.50
C GLY A 20 -5.14 -0.11 1.18
N LEU A 21 -5.21 -1.27 1.81
CA LEU A 21 -4.23 -2.34 1.67
C LEU A 21 -4.94 -3.66 1.40
N SER A 22 -4.39 -4.42 0.47
CA SER A 22 -4.90 -5.76 0.18
C SER A 22 -3.75 -6.69 -0.17
N ILE A 23 -3.89 -7.95 0.25
CA ILE A 23 -3.00 -9.01 -0.18
C ILE A 23 -3.83 -9.99 -0.99
N VAL A 24 -3.40 -10.24 -2.21
CA VAL A 24 -4.00 -11.26 -3.06
C VAL A 24 -2.92 -12.24 -3.50
N GLN A 25 -3.33 -13.46 -3.79
CA GLN A 25 -2.44 -14.51 -4.22
C GLN A 25 -2.95 -15.12 -5.52
N ALA A 26 -2.06 -15.29 -6.48
CA ALA A 26 -2.42 -15.92 -7.73
C ALA A 26 -2.64 -17.43 -7.52
N GLY A 27 -3.78 -17.91 -7.99
CA GLY A 27 -4.08 -19.34 -8.05
C GLY A 27 -3.86 -19.89 -9.46
N LYS A 28 -4.43 -21.03 -9.74
CA LYS A 28 -4.34 -21.64 -11.07
C LYS A 28 -5.12 -20.84 -12.10
N GLY A 29 -4.57 -20.71 -13.29
CA GLY A 29 -5.20 -19.99 -14.38
C GLY A 29 -5.39 -18.50 -14.05
N ARG A 30 -6.64 -18.03 -14.10
CA ARG A 30 -7.00 -16.65 -13.77
C ARG A 30 -7.54 -16.48 -12.36
N THR A 31 -7.39 -17.50 -11.51
CA THR A 31 -7.89 -17.46 -10.15
C THR A 31 -7.07 -16.48 -9.32
N VAL A 32 -7.74 -15.65 -8.54
CA VAL A 32 -7.13 -14.74 -7.57
C VAL A 32 -7.72 -15.05 -6.21
N ILE A 33 -6.86 -15.28 -5.24
CA ILE A 33 -7.27 -15.66 -3.89
C ILE A 33 -7.03 -14.48 -2.98
N PRO A 34 -8.09 -13.90 -2.38
CA PRO A 34 -7.90 -12.84 -1.39
C PRO A 34 -7.31 -13.42 -0.10
N VAL A 35 -6.28 -12.77 0.43
CA VAL A 35 -5.59 -13.20 1.64
C VAL A 35 -5.88 -12.26 2.80
N ALA A 36 -5.82 -10.94 2.56
CA ALA A 36 -6.04 -9.94 3.59
C ALA A 36 -6.52 -8.63 2.99
N VAL A 37 -7.31 -7.89 3.75
CA VAL A 37 -7.78 -6.54 3.40
C VAL A 37 -7.71 -5.70 4.67
N GLY A 38 -7.27 -4.47 4.52
CA GLY A 38 -7.21 -3.55 5.65
C GLY A 38 -7.05 -2.10 5.21
N VAL A 39 -7.01 -1.23 6.20
CA VAL A 39 -6.82 0.20 6.01
C VAL A 39 -5.81 0.68 7.05
N ALA A 40 -4.75 1.34 6.60
CA ALA A 40 -3.86 2.07 7.47
C ALA A 40 -4.40 3.49 7.60
N ARG A 41 -4.65 3.91 8.83
CA ARG A 41 -5.18 5.25 9.13
C ARG A 41 -4.15 6.03 9.91
N THR A 42 -4.04 7.33 9.62
CA THR A 42 -3.21 8.21 10.43
C THR A 42 -4.07 9.32 11.04
N PRO A 43 -3.76 9.75 12.28
CA PRO A 43 -4.57 10.76 12.94
C PRO A 43 -4.52 12.10 12.21
N TYR A 44 -5.67 12.63 11.88
CA TYR A 44 -5.81 13.88 11.16
C TYR A 44 -5.09 15.04 11.85
N LYS A 45 -5.05 15.03 13.19
CA LYS A 45 -4.48 16.11 13.99
C LYS A 45 -2.98 16.01 14.23
N SER A 46 -2.36 14.89 13.87
CA SER A 46 -0.93 14.71 14.06
C SER A 46 -0.14 15.47 13.00
N SER A 47 1.14 15.74 13.30
CA SER A 47 2.04 16.38 12.35
C SER A 47 2.23 15.51 11.11
N MET A 48 2.62 16.14 9.99
CA MET A 48 2.89 15.41 8.76
C MET A 48 3.95 14.33 8.97
N GLY A 49 5.04 14.67 9.65
CA GLY A 49 6.12 13.70 9.91
C GLY A 49 5.63 12.50 10.71
N ASP A 50 4.83 12.72 11.75
CA ASP A 50 4.29 11.63 12.56
C ASP A 50 3.34 10.75 11.76
N ARG A 51 2.51 11.36 10.93
CA ARG A 51 1.58 10.64 10.07
C ARG A 51 2.31 9.76 9.04
N LEU A 52 3.34 10.31 8.42
CA LEU A 52 4.16 9.56 7.46
C LEU A 52 4.91 8.42 8.13
N LYS A 53 5.39 8.64 9.35
CA LYS A 53 6.04 7.58 10.13
C LYS A 53 5.08 6.44 10.44
N GLU A 54 3.87 6.75 10.89
CA GLU A 54 2.86 5.72 11.16
C GLU A 54 2.50 4.93 9.91
N LEU A 55 2.37 5.61 8.77
CA LEU A 55 2.09 4.96 7.50
C LEU A 55 3.24 4.02 7.11
N TYR A 56 4.47 4.49 7.22
CA TYR A 56 5.66 3.70 6.94
C TYR A 56 5.71 2.44 7.80
N GLU A 57 5.45 2.58 9.10
CA GLU A 57 5.44 1.44 10.04
C GLU A 57 4.35 0.43 9.68
N ALA A 58 3.15 0.91 9.34
CA ALA A 58 2.04 0.04 8.97
C ALA A 58 2.35 -0.77 7.70
N ILE A 59 2.90 -0.14 6.68
CA ILE A 59 3.27 -0.83 5.44
C ILE A 59 4.40 -1.83 5.69
N THR A 60 5.37 -1.45 6.49
CA THR A 60 6.49 -2.35 6.84
C THR A 60 5.99 -3.59 7.57
N GLU A 61 5.03 -3.43 8.48
CA GLU A 61 4.41 -4.57 9.15
C GLU A 61 3.66 -5.47 8.19
N TRP A 62 2.89 -4.91 7.26
CA TRP A 62 2.17 -5.69 6.24
C TRP A 62 3.13 -6.49 5.36
N ILE A 63 4.21 -5.87 4.91
CA ILE A 63 5.21 -6.54 4.09
C ILE A 63 5.87 -7.68 4.89
N SER A 64 6.20 -7.44 6.14
CA SER A 64 6.80 -8.46 7.00
C SER A 64 5.86 -9.63 7.27
N GLU A 65 4.59 -9.35 7.55
CA GLU A 65 3.61 -10.37 7.89
C GLU A 65 3.22 -11.24 6.69
N TYR A 66 2.96 -10.61 5.54
CA TYR A 66 2.43 -11.31 4.38
C TYR A 66 3.47 -11.67 3.34
N ASN A 67 4.64 -11.11 3.43
CA ASN A 67 5.77 -11.41 2.55
C ASN A 67 5.38 -11.38 1.05
N PRO A 68 4.86 -10.26 0.54
CA PRO A 68 4.46 -10.17 -0.85
C PRO A 68 5.66 -10.20 -1.79
N ASP A 69 5.45 -10.72 -3.00
CA ASP A 69 6.46 -10.74 -4.06
C ASP A 69 6.49 -9.42 -4.83
N VAL A 70 5.34 -8.75 -4.90
CA VAL A 70 5.15 -7.53 -5.69
C VAL A 70 4.29 -6.56 -4.91
N VAL A 71 4.59 -5.28 -5.05
CA VAL A 71 3.74 -4.19 -4.57
C VAL A 71 3.14 -3.48 -5.77
N ALA A 72 1.82 -3.40 -5.81
CA ALA A 72 1.09 -2.70 -6.85
C ALA A 72 0.39 -1.48 -6.25
N MET A 73 0.57 -0.33 -6.86
CA MET A 73 0.01 0.92 -6.38
C MET A 73 -0.67 1.65 -7.53
N GLU A 74 -1.86 2.17 -7.26
CA GLU A 74 -2.58 2.94 -8.25
C GLU A 74 -1.84 4.23 -8.58
N ARG A 75 -1.89 4.63 -9.87
CA ARG A 75 -1.31 5.89 -10.31
C ARG A 75 -2.12 7.07 -9.77
N LEU A 76 -1.39 8.13 -9.40
CA LEU A 76 -2.02 9.37 -8.99
C LEU A 76 -2.42 10.19 -10.21
N PHE A 77 -3.73 10.30 -10.45
CA PHE A 77 -4.32 11.25 -11.40
C PHE A 77 -5.35 12.06 -10.64
N GLU A 78 -4.88 12.81 -9.66
CA GLU A 78 -5.76 13.57 -8.81
C GLU A 78 -6.21 14.87 -9.46
N ARG A 79 -7.51 15.06 -9.48
CA ARG A 79 -8.18 16.32 -9.86
C ARG A 79 -8.82 16.89 -8.61
N GLY A 80 -8.04 17.23 -7.63
CA GLY A 80 -8.55 17.76 -6.40
C GLY A 80 -7.82 19.03 -6.03
N GLU A 81 -8.05 19.48 -4.82
CA GLU A 81 -7.29 20.59 -4.26
C GLU A 81 -5.81 20.22 -4.19
N VAL A 82 -4.95 21.19 -4.44
CA VAL A 82 -3.50 21.03 -4.43
C VAL A 82 -3.02 20.41 -3.11
N SER A 83 -3.59 20.83 -1.98
CA SER A 83 -3.21 20.30 -0.67
C SER A 83 -3.46 18.80 -0.57
N THR A 84 -4.60 18.32 -1.08
CA THR A 84 -4.91 16.88 -1.07
C THR A 84 -3.95 16.11 -1.97
N VAL A 85 -3.65 16.64 -3.14
CA VAL A 85 -2.69 16.03 -4.08
C VAL A 85 -1.31 15.93 -3.44
N LEU A 86 -0.86 16.99 -2.77
CA LEU A 86 0.45 16.99 -2.11
C LEU A 86 0.50 16.00 -0.95
N HIS A 87 -0.55 15.92 -0.14
CA HIS A 87 -0.62 14.94 0.95
C HIS A 87 -0.52 13.51 0.41
N THR A 88 -1.25 13.21 -0.66
CA THR A 88 -1.19 11.88 -1.29
C THR A 88 0.19 11.62 -1.88
N ALA A 89 0.81 12.62 -2.49
CA ALA A 89 2.16 12.49 -3.04
C ALA A 89 3.20 12.19 -1.95
N HIS A 90 3.11 12.82 -0.78
CA HIS A 90 3.97 12.49 0.35
C HIS A 90 3.78 11.05 0.79
N ALA A 91 2.53 10.60 0.90
CA ALA A 91 2.21 9.23 1.27
C ALA A 91 2.80 8.24 0.25
N VAL A 92 2.64 8.50 -1.05
CA VAL A 92 3.18 7.65 -2.11
C VAL A 92 4.71 7.51 -1.99
N GLY A 93 5.41 8.61 -1.73
CA GLY A 93 6.86 8.57 -1.54
C GLY A 93 7.27 7.63 -0.41
N VAL A 94 6.59 7.70 0.71
CA VAL A 94 6.84 6.83 1.86
C VAL A 94 6.53 5.37 1.53
N LEU A 95 5.43 5.11 0.81
CA LEU A 95 5.03 3.77 0.41
C LEU A 95 6.05 3.14 -0.55
N ILE A 96 6.54 3.91 -1.50
CA ILE A 96 7.59 3.47 -2.43
C ILE A 96 8.87 3.12 -1.66
N LEU A 97 9.25 3.98 -0.71
CA LEU A 97 10.44 3.74 0.11
C LEU A 97 10.31 2.44 0.91
N ALA A 98 9.18 2.24 1.57
CA ALA A 98 8.93 1.04 2.36
C ALA A 98 9.02 -0.22 1.49
N ALA A 99 8.41 -0.18 0.30
CA ALA A 99 8.46 -1.30 -0.63
C ALA A 99 9.88 -1.61 -1.10
N SER A 100 10.67 -0.57 -1.36
CA SER A 100 12.04 -0.75 -1.87
C SER A 100 13.02 -1.29 -0.82
N GLN A 101 12.71 -1.11 0.45
CA GLN A 101 13.54 -1.60 1.56
C GLN A 101 13.26 -3.06 1.92
N ALA A 102 12.21 -3.61 1.39
CA ALA A 102 11.79 -4.97 1.72
C ALA A 102 12.49 -6.04 0.86
#